data_150db8e713321b465355b0fdec91c825
#
_entry.id   150db8e713321b465355b0fdec91c825
#
_cell.length_a   1.000
_cell.length_b   1.000
_cell.length_c   1.000
_cell.angle_alpha   90.00
_cell.angle_beta   90.00
_cell.angle_gamma   90.00
#
_symmetry.space_group_name_H-M   'P 1'
#
loop_
_entity.id
_entity.type
_entity.pdbx_description
1 polymer ?
#
loop_
_entity_poly.entity_id
_entity_poly.type
_entity_poly.pdbx_seq_one_letter_code
_entity_poly.pdbx_strand_id
1 'polypeptide(L)'
;MTRIALFHSVLGIRPGVLAAADVFRAAGHHVLVIDQYEGRVFDDYDEAGAFAESLGYPALVQGAVAAVADEPAPFVAAGFSNGAGMAECVTAIRGGSAGGVLGSLQFAGALPLDMAGLTDWPGHTPVQLHYSTDDPFRNEGWVASFVAQVAASGSAMEQFLDYPIAGHLFTDTSMAAEYDEASAALCFERALDFVGRVGAGG
;
A
#
# COMPACT_ATOMS: atom_id res chain seq x y z
N MET A 1 -11.75 8.00 14.03
CA MET A 1 -11.72 6.54 13.71
C MET A 1 -11.83 6.41 12.21
N THR A 2 -10.81 5.88 11.55
CA THR A 2 -10.70 5.79 10.08
C THR A 2 -10.80 4.32 9.66
N ARG A 3 -11.35 4.05 8.48
CA ARG A 3 -11.32 2.72 7.87
C ARG A 3 -10.08 2.60 7.01
N ILE A 4 -9.47 1.41 6.97
CA ILE A 4 -8.27 1.11 6.18
C ILE A 4 -8.52 -0.20 5.45
N ALA A 5 -8.39 -0.18 4.13
CA ALA A 5 -8.30 -1.38 3.31
C ALA A 5 -6.81 -1.69 3.10
N LEU A 6 -6.35 -2.83 3.64
CA LEU A 6 -4.93 -3.20 3.65
C LEU A 6 -4.69 -4.38 2.73
N PHE A 7 -3.88 -4.16 1.69
CA PHE A 7 -3.49 -5.15 0.69
C PHE A 7 -2.12 -5.75 1.02
N HIS A 8 -2.02 -7.08 0.94
CA HIS A 8 -0.79 -7.81 1.20
C HIS A 8 0.22 -7.69 0.05
N SER A 9 1.49 -8.01 0.32
CA SER A 9 2.54 -8.11 -0.69
C SER A 9 2.32 -9.32 -1.62
N VAL A 10 3.19 -9.50 -2.60
CA VAL A 10 3.19 -10.69 -3.45
C VAL A 10 3.26 -12.01 -2.66
N LEU A 11 3.77 -11.99 -1.43
CA LEU A 11 3.90 -13.16 -0.56
C LEU A 11 2.59 -13.61 0.12
N GLY A 12 1.47 -12.90 -0.09
CA GLY A 12 0.19 -13.21 0.59
C GLY A 12 0.08 -12.59 1.99
N ILE A 13 -0.92 -13.02 2.76
CA ILE A 13 -1.16 -12.51 4.13
C ILE A 13 -0.17 -13.16 5.10
N ARG A 14 1.05 -12.63 5.13
CA ARG A 14 2.09 -13.04 6.09
C ARG A 14 1.82 -12.44 7.49
N PRO A 15 2.54 -12.94 8.55
CA PRO A 15 2.44 -12.38 9.90
C PRO A 15 2.65 -10.87 9.95
N GLY A 16 3.54 -10.30 9.14
CA GLY A 16 3.77 -8.85 9.08
C GLY A 16 2.56 -8.05 8.64
N VAL A 17 1.77 -8.55 7.70
CA VAL A 17 0.52 -7.90 7.28
C VAL A 17 -0.49 -7.86 8.43
N LEU A 18 -0.61 -8.97 9.17
CA LEU A 18 -1.51 -9.06 10.33
C LEU A 18 -1.02 -8.16 11.47
N ALA A 19 0.28 -8.13 11.74
CA ALA A 19 0.89 -7.24 12.73
C ALA A 19 0.66 -5.76 12.38
N ALA A 20 0.83 -5.38 11.12
CA ALA A 20 0.51 -4.02 10.64
C ALA A 20 -0.97 -3.68 10.87
N ALA A 21 -1.89 -4.60 10.54
CA ALA A 21 -3.31 -4.41 10.80
C ALA A 21 -3.60 -4.20 12.29
N ASP A 22 -2.89 -4.93 13.18
CA ASP A 22 -3.06 -4.82 14.62
C ASP A 22 -2.50 -3.49 15.17
N VAL A 23 -1.42 -2.96 14.59
CA VAL A 23 -0.92 -1.60 14.92
C VAL A 23 -2.01 -0.55 14.65
N PHE A 24 -2.64 -0.57 13.48
CA PHE A 24 -3.72 0.36 13.15
C PHE A 24 -4.97 0.15 14.02
N ARG A 25 -5.34 -1.11 14.30
CA ARG A 25 -6.46 -1.43 15.19
C ARG A 25 -6.23 -0.96 16.62
N ALA A 26 -5.01 -1.12 17.14
CA ALA A 26 -4.62 -0.64 18.47
C ALA A 26 -4.73 0.89 18.59
N ALA A 27 -4.52 1.62 17.49
CA ALA A 27 -4.71 3.06 17.41
C ALA A 27 -6.19 3.48 17.21
N GLY A 28 -7.14 2.53 17.22
CA GLY A 28 -8.57 2.79 17.14
C GLY A 28 -9.13 2.88 15.73
N HIS A 29 -8.39 2.41 14.71
CA HIS A 29 -8.87 2.34 13.33
C HIS A 29 -9.54 0.99 13.03
N HIS A 30 -10.42 0.95 12.03
CA HIS A 30 -11.00 -0.29 11.51
C HIS A 30 -10.18 -0.76 10.30
N VAL A 31 -9.65 -1.98 10.33
CA VAL A 31 -8.82 -2.53 9.26
C VAL A 31 -9.47 -3.74 8.62
N LEU A 32 -9.73 -3.64 7.32
CA LEU A 32 -10.08 -4.74 6.45
C LEU A 32 -8.79 -5.22 5.75
N VAL A 33 -8.32 -6.41 6.10
CA VAL A 33 -7.21 -7.06 5.39
C VAL A 33 -7.78 -7.80 4.19
N ILE A 34 -7.30 -7.46 3.00
CA ILE A 34 -7.79 -8.02 1.74
C ILE A 34 -6.94 -9.22 1.37
N ASP A 35 -7.57 -10.39 1.27
CA ASP A 35 -6.95 -11.62 0.76
C ASP A 35 -7.22 -11.77 -0.73
N GLN A 36 -6.18 -11.60 -1.54
CA GLN A 36 -6.26 -11.72 -2.99
C GLN A 36 -5.85 -13.13 -3.48
N TYR A 37 -5.40 -14.00 -2.56
CA TYR A 37 -4.80 -15.29 -2.89
C TYR A 37 -5.53 -16.49 -2.28
N GLU A 38 -6.73 -16.28 -1.73
CA GLU A 38 -7.57 -17.34 -1.13
C GLU A 38 -6.80 -18.15 -0.07
N GLY A 39 -6.07 -17.45 0.80
CA GLY A 39 -5.30 -18.02 1.89
C GLY A 39 -3.92 -18.54 1.51
N ARG A 40 -3.47 -18.40 0.27
CA ARG A 40 -2.11 -18.80 -0.11
C ARG A 40 -1.08 -17.82 0.42
N VAL A 41 0.01 -18.37 0.95
CA VAL A 41 1.15 -17.63 1.49
C VAL A 41 2.42 -18.26 0.97
N PHE A 42 3.42 -17.44 0.66
CA PHE A 42 4.70 -17.85 0.10
C PHE A 42 5.85 -17.39 0.99
N ASP A 43 6.94 -18.15 0.97
CA ASP A 43 8.21 -17.82 1.64
C ASP A 43 9.28 -17.34 0.66
N ASP A 44 9.03 -17.48 -0.65
CA ASP A 44 9.94 -17.17 -1.72
C ASP A 44 9.31 -16.17 -2.71
N TYR A 45 10.07 -15.14 -3.09
CA TYR A 45 9.60 -14.08 -3.99
C TYR A 45 9.41 -14.55 -5.43
N ASP A 46 10.25 -15.47 -5.91
CA ASP A 46 10.16 -15.97 -7.30
C ASP A 46 8.93 -16.86 -7.46
N GLU A 47 8.67 -17.74 -6.47
CA GLU A 47 7.46 -18.59 -6.46
C GLU A 47 6.20 -17.72 -6.36
N ALA A 48 6.19 -16.75 -5.47
CA ALA A 48 5.08 -15.83 -5.30
C ALA A 48 4.84 -14.97 -6.55
N GLY A 49 5.91 -14.48 -7.18
CA GLY A 49 5.87 -13.73 -8.43
C GLY A 49 5.25 -14.55 -9.56
N ALA A 50 5.70 -15.78 -9.75
CA ALA A 50 5.15 -16.69 -10.75
C ALA A 50 3.65 -16.96 -10.50
N PHE A 51 3.25 -17.10 -9.24
CA PHE A 51 1.84 -17.25 -8.89
C PHE A 51 1.03 -15.99 -9.24
N ALA A 52 1.50 -14.81 -8.86
CA ALA A 52 0.83 -13.54 -9.18
C ALA A 52 0.71 -13.31 -10.69
N GLU A 53 1.76 -13.63 -11.45
CA GLU A 53 1.73 -13.60 -12.92
C GLU A 53 0.69 -14.57 -13.50
N SER A 54 0.52 -15.76 -12.91
CA SER A 54 -0.49 -16.72 -13.34
C SER A 54 -1.92 -16.25 -13.16
N LEU A 55 -2.17 -15.39 -12.16
CA LEU A 55 -3.46 -14.72 -11.94
C LEU A 55 -3.66 -13.56 -12.93
N GLY A 56 -2.58 -12.87 -13.26
CA GLY A 56 -2.55 -11.70 -14.11
C GLY A 56 -2.91 -10.40 -13.38
N TYR A 57 -2.12 -9.36 -13.63
CA TYR A 57 -2.27 -8.06 -12.96
C TYR A 57 -3.68 -7.44 -13.10
N PRO A 58 -4.34 -7.47 -14.29
CA PRO A 58 -5.70 -6.97 -14.43
C PRO A 58 -6.73 -7.69 -13.54
N ALA A 59 -6.58 -9.01 -13.33
CA ALA A 59 -7.47 -9.77 -12.46
C ALA A 59 -7.25 -9.41 -10.99
N LEU A 60 -6.00 -9.21 -10.57
CA LEU A 60 -5.66 -8.74 -9.22
C LEU A 60 -6.25 -7.36 -8.94
N VAL A 61 -6.13 -6.43 -9.88
CA VAL A 61 -6.74 -5.08 -9.77
C VAL A 61 -8.26 -5.18 -9.67
N GLN A 62 -8.89 -5.98 -10.54
CA GLN A 62 -10.34 -6.19 -10.49
C GLN A 62 -10.78 -6.76 -9.15
N GLY A 63 -10.06 -7.75 -8.63
CA GLY A 63 -10.28 -8.34 -7.31
C GLY A 63 -10.13 -7.32 -6.18
N ALA A 64 -9.10 -6.48 -6.22
CA ALA A 64 -8.86 -5.43 -5.24
C ALA A 64 -10.02 -4.41 -5.21
N VAL A 65 -10.47 -3.95 -6.37
CA VAL A 65 -11.60 -3.00 -6.48
C VAL A 65 -12.91 -3.64 -5.99
N ALA A 66 -13.15 -4.90 -6.35
CA ALA A 66 -14.33 -5.65 -5.90
C ALA A 66 -14.35 -5.86 -4.39
N ALA A 67 -13.20 -6.15 -3.78
CA ALA A 67 -13.09 -6.40 -2.34
C ALA A 67 -13.46 -5.18 -1.48
N VAL A 68 -13.34 -3.97 -2.03
CA VAL A 68 -13.70 -2.72 -1.34
C VAL A 68 -14.99 -2.09 -1.89
N ALA A 69 -15.73 -2.78 -2.76
CA ALA A 69 -16.91 -2.21 -3.42
C ALA A 69 -18.00 -1.81 -2.42
N ASP A 70 -18.19 -2.64 -1.39
CA ASP A 70 -19.23 -2.46 -0.36
C ASP A 70 -18.70 -1.72 0.89
N GLU A 71 -17.45 -1.27 0.87
CA GLU A 71 -16.93 -0.47 1.99
C GLU A 71 -17.74 0.83 2.12
N PRO A 72 -18.33 1.07 3.30
CA PRO A 72 -19.26 2.20 3.51
C PRO A 72 -18.54 3.55 3.63
N ALA A 73 -17.45 3.69 2.94
CA ALA A 73 -16.65 4.91 2.72
C ALA A 73 -16.65 6.01 3.79
N PRO A 74 -15.75 6.99 3.72
CA PRO A 74 -14.49 6.94 2.99
C PRO A 74 -13.42 6.14 3.77
N PHE A 75 -12.41 5.62 3.11
CA PHE A 75 -11.35 4.79 3.71
C PHE A 75 -9.95 5.19 3.20
N VAL A 76 -8.89 4.74 3.89
CA VAL A 76 -7.51 4.80 3.41
C VAL A 76 -7.19 3.49 2.69
N ALA A 77 -6.69 3.57 1.47
CA ALA A 77 -6.14 2.42 0.76
C ALA A 77 -4.66 2.27 1.14
N ALA A 78 -4.30 1.14 1.72
CA ALA A 78 -2.93 0.86 2.17
C ALA A 78 -2.44 -0.48 1.60
N GLY A 79 -1.14 -0.60 1.32
CA GLY A 79 -0.62 -1.87 0.83
C GLY A 79 0.89 -1.99 0.85
N PHE A 80 1.36 -3.24 0.80
CA PHE A 80 2.77 -3.61 0.80
C PHE A 80 3.19 -4.13 -0.58
N SER A 81 4.25 -3.58 -1.18
CA SER A 81 4.83 -4.06 -2.43
C SER A 81 3.77 -4.17 -3.55
N ASN A 82 3.48 -5.36 -4.05
CA ASN A 82 2.36 -5.57 -5.00
C ASN A 82 1.03 -5.03 -4.48
N GLY A 83 0.76 -5.16 -3.18
CA GLY A 83 -0.42 -4.58 -2.54
C GLY A 83 -0.44 -3.05 -2.54
N ALA A 84 0.73 -2.39 -2.57
CA ALA A 84 0.79 -0.95 -2.77
C ALA A 84 0.27 -0.58 -4.16
N GLY A 85 0.64 -1.32 -5.20
CA GLY A 85 0.06 -1.17 -6.55
C GLY A 85 -1.46 -1.39 -6.57
N MET A 86 -1.98 -2.32 -5.76
CA MET A 86 -3.44 -2.51 -5.61
C MET A 86 -4.09 -1.30 -4.92
N ALA A 87 -3.47 -0.76 -3.86
CA ALA A 87 -3.93 0.45 -3.19
C ALA A 87 -3.93 1.67 -4.13
N GLU A 88 -2.92 1.79 -5.00
CA GLU A 88 -2.87 2.81 -6.07
C GLU A 88 -4.04 2.67 -7.03
N CYS A 89 -4.25 1.47 -7.58
CA CYS A 89 -5.33 1.21 -8.52
C CYS A 89 -6.71 1.48 -7.89
N VAL A 90 -6.94 1.01 -6.68
CA VAL A 90 -8.17 1.29 -5.93
C VAL A 90 -8.36 2.79 -5.73
N THR A 91 -7.30 3.51 -5.37
CA THR A 91 -7.35 4.96 -5.18
C THR A 91 -7.66 5.69 -6.48
N ALA A 92 -6.98 5.36 -7.57
CA ALA A 92 -7.19 6.00 -8.87
C ALA A 92 -8.62 5.74 -9.41
N ILE A 93 -9.15 4.55 -9.20
CA ILE A 93 -10.49 4.16 -9.72
C ILE A 93 -11.61 4.70 -8.84
N ARG A 94 -11.45 4.72 -7.50
CA ARG A 94 -12.50 5.12 -6.55
C ARG A 94 -12.32 6.50 -5.95
N GLY A 95 -11.15 7.08 -6.09
CA GLY A 95 -10.87 8.43 -5.59
C GLY A 95 -11.79 9.47 -6.21
N GLY A 96 -12.14 10.50 -5.46
CA GLY A 96 -13.01 11.58 -5.93
C GLY A 96 -14.50 11.26 -6.02
N SER A 97 -14.94 10.02 -5.76
CA SER A 97 -16.37 9.68 -5.64
C SER A 97 -16.88 9.86 -4.21
N ALA A 98 -18.20 10.11 -4.05
CA ALA A 98 -18.83 10.04 -2.73
C ALA A 98 -18.64 8.63 -2.16
N GLY A 99 -17.89 8.50 -1.09
CA GLY A 99 -17.45 7.20 -0.60
C GLY A 99 -16.06 6.78 -1.07
N GLY A 100 -15.27 7.73 -1.54
CA GLY A 100 -13.96 7.53 -2.11
C GLY A 100 -12.84 7.24 -1.10
N VAL A 101 -11.62 7.33 -1.59
CA VAL A 101 -10.41 7.09 -0.82
C VAL A 101 -9.93 8.40 -0.19
N LEU A 102 -9.71 8.40 1.12
CA LEU A 102 -9.20 9.55 1.89
C LEU A 102 -7.72 9.83 1.62
N GLY A 103 -6.96 8.78 1.33
CA GLY A 103 -5.53 8.82 1.08
C GLY A 103 -4.99 7.44 0.75
N SER A 104 -3.81 7.39 0.15
CA SER A 104 -3.12 6.16 -0.21
C SER A 104 -1.83 6.03 0.58
N LEU A 105 -1.66 4.89 1.26
CA LEU A 105 -0.51 4.59 2.11
C LEU A 105 0.27 3.43 1.51
N GLN A 106 1.48 3.69 1.08
CA GLN A 106 2.27 2.82 0.23
C GLN A 106 3.52 2.35 0.97
N PHE A 107 3.67 1.04 1.17
CA PHE A 107 4.84 0.43 1.76
C PHE A 107 5.60 -0.37 0.70
N ALA A 108 6.81 0.04 0.39
CA ALA A 108 7.72 -0.62 -0.55
C ALA A 108 7.10 -0.89 -1.94
N GLY A 109 6.27 0.03 -2.42
CA GLY A 109 5.64 -0.08 -3.74
C GLY A 109 5.25 1.28 -4.30
N ALA A 110 5.59 1.53 -5.55
CA ALA A 110 5.15 2.67 -6.36
C ALA A 110 5.16 2.25 -7.82
N LEU A 111 4.02 2.28 -8.48
CA LEU A 111 3.86 1.89 -9.87
C LEU A 111 3.38 3.10 -10.69
N PRO A 112 4.02 3.44 -11.83
CA PRO A 112 3.48 4.44 -12.74
C PRO A 112 2.05 4.09 -13.16
N LEU A 113 1.14 5.06 -13.11
CA LEU A 113 -0.30 4.83 -13.39
C LEU A 113 -0.55 4.22 -14.77
N ASP A 114 0.21 4.65 -15.78
CA ASP A 114 0.12 4.13 -17.14
C ASP A 114 0.50 2.65 -17.26
N MET A 115 1.41 2.15 -16.42
CA MET A 115 1.71 0.71 -16.32
C MET A 115 0.54 -0.10 -15.75
N ALA A 116 -0.29 0.53 -14.92
CA ALA A 116 -1.53 -0.06 -14.43
C ALA A 116 -2.73 0.16 -15.38
N GLY A 117 -2.52 0.80 -16.52
CA GLY A 117 -3.59 1.17 -17.47
C GLY A 117 -4.46 2.33 -16.97
N LEU A 118 -3.95 3.15 -16.05
CA LEU A 118 -4.61 4.32 -15.49
C LEU A 118 -4.00 5.59 -16.05
N THR A 119 -4.76 6.69 -16.08
CA THR A 119 -4.31 7.96 -16.66
C THR A 119 -4.10 9.04 -15.60
N ASP A 120 -4.96 9.07 -14.58
CA ASP A 120 -5.03 10.19 -13.67
C ASP A 120 -5.07 9.74 -12.21
N TRP A 121 -4.38 10.47 -11.37
CA TRP A 121 -4.54 10.39 -9.93
C TRP A 121 -5.69 11.33 -9.49
N PRO A 122 -6.59 10.91 -8.57
CA PRO A 122 -7.67 11.77 -8.11
C PRO A 122 -7.13 12.98 -7.36
N GLY A 123 -7.54 14.18 -7.75
CA GLY A 123 -7.16 15.41 -7.08
C GLY A 123 -7.55 15.40 -5.61
N HIS A 124 -6.69 15.98 -4.76
CA HIS A 124 -6.89 16.09 -3.31
C HIS A 124 -6.84 14.75 -2.55
N THR A 125 -6.40 13.66 -3.16
CA THR A 125 -6.16 12.39 -2.47
C THR A 125 -4.67 12.24 -2.16
N PRO A 126 -4.23 12.53 -0.92
CA PRO A 126 -2.82 12.52 -0.57
C PRO A 126 -2.24 11.11 -0.55
N VAL A 127 -0.94 11.05 -0.77
CA VAL A 127 -0.14 9.80 -0.74
C VAL A 127 0.95 9.92 0.30
N GLN A 128 1.20 8.83 1.02
CA GLN A 128 2.42 8.64 1.80
C GLN A 128 3.13 7.39 1.33
N LEU A 129 4.41 7.52 0.96
CA LEU A 129 5.24 6.46 0.38
C LEU A 129 6.44 6.16 1.28
N HIS A 130 6.67 4.86 1.54
CA HIS A 130 7.75 4.36 2.38
C HIS A 130 8.62 3.35 1.62
N TYR A 131 9.96 3.55 1.66
CA TYR A 131 10.94 2.60 1.14
C TYR A 131 12.18 2.57 2.01
N SER A 132 12.80 1.41 2.14
CA SER A 132 14.16 1.32 2.65
C SER A 132 15.17 1.90 1.64
N THR A 133 16.35 2.30 2.15
CA THR A 133 17.39 2.94 1.32
C THR A 133 17.88 2.03 0.20
N ASP A 134 18.10 0.76 0.53
CA ASP A 134 18.69 -0.23 -0.38
C ASP A 134 17.68 -1.36 -0.72
N ASP A 135 16.40 -1.02 -0.86
CA ASP A 135 15.37 -1.96 -1.27
C ASP A 135 15.69 -2.56 -2.64
N PRO A 136 15.89 -3.89 -2.75
CA PRO A 136 16.32 -4.53 -4.00
C PRO A 136 15.25 -4.48 -5.11
N PHE A 137 13.99 -4.21 -4.78
CA PHE A 137 12.89 -4.10 -5.73
C PHE A 137 12.49 -2.66 -6.04
N ARG A 138 13.12 -1.67 -5.40
CA ARG A 138 12.83 -0.26 -5.65
C ARG A 138 13.32 0.18 -7.02
N ASN A 139 12.42 0.64 -7.85
CA ASN A 139 12.73 1.22 -9.15
C ASN A 139 12.61 2.75 -9.08
N GLU A 140 13.73 3.46 -9.10
CA GLU A 140 13.77 4.92 -8.98
C GLU A 140 12.98 5.64 -10.09
N GLY A 141 12.98 5.09 -11.30
CA GLY A 141 12.23 5.63 -12.42
C GLY A 141 10.72 5.53 -12.20
N TRP A 142 10.26 4.41 -11.64
CA TRP A 142 8.84 4.23 -11.30
C TRP A 142 8.41 5.14 -10.16
N VAL A 143 9.21 5.22 -9.11
CA VAL A 143 8.97 6.15 -7.99
C VAL A 143 8.86 7.58 -8.50
N ALA A 144 9.84 8.04 -9.30
CA ALA A 144 9.83 9.41 -9.84
C ALA A 144 8.61 9.69 -10.73
N SER A 145 8.23 8.72 -11.58
CA SER A 145 7.05 8.83 -12.44
C SER A 145 5.76 8.93 -11.64
N PHE A 146 5.55 8.02 -10.67
CA PHE A 146 4.38 8.04 -9.81
C PHE A 146 4.27 9.34 -9.00
N VAL A 147 5.38 9.78 -8.39
CA VAL A 147 5.43 11.07 -7.66
C VAL A 147 5.03 12.24 -8.55
N ALA A 148 5.54 12.28 -9.80
CA ALA A 148 5.18 13.32 -10.76
C ALA A 148 3.69 13.28 -11.14
N GLN A 149 3.12 12.09 -11.32
CA GLN A 149 1.70 11.91 -11.65
C GLN A 149 0.79 12.35 -10.50
N VAL A 150 1.14 12.00 -9.25
CA VAL A 150 0.41 12.48 -8.06
C VAL A 150 0.51 13.99 -7.93
N ALA A 151 1.70 14.57 -8.09
CA ALA A 151 1.89 16.02 -8.02
C ALA A 151 1.11 16.77 -9.10
N ALA A 152 1.03 16.22 -10.31
CA ALA A 152 0.27 16.82 -11.41
C ALA A 152 -1.24 16.90 -11.12
N SER A 153 -1.78 16.03 -10.29
CA SER A 153 -3.18 16.07 -9.85
C SER A 153 -3.47 17.15 -8.78
N GLY A 154 -2.44 17.79 -8.24
CA GLY A 154 -2.53 18.71 -7.10
C GLY A 154 -2.65 18.02 -5.74
N SER A 155 -2.45 16.70 -5.68
CA SER A 155 -2.46 15.94 -4.43
C SER A 155 -1.14 16.06 -3.67
N ALA A 156 -1.19 16.02 -2.35
CA ALA A 156 0.01 16.01 -1.51
C ALA A 156 0.72 14.65 -1.61
N MET A 157 2.06 14.69 -1.65
CA MET A 157 2.91 13.51 -1.66
C MET A 157 3.95 13.62 -0.55
N GLU A 158 3.91 12.69 0.40
CA GLU A 158 4.93 12.52 1.43
C GLU A 158 5.80 11.33 1.09
N GLN A 159 7.12 11.48 1.10
CA GLN A 159 8.06 10.44 0.75
C GLN A 159 9.03 10.20 1.89
N PHE A 160 9.13 8.96 2.35
CA PHE A 160 10.09 8.47 3.33
C PHE A 160 10.88 7.32 2.70
N LEU A 161 11.97 7.67 2.01
CA LEU A 161 12.78 6.76 1.19
C LEU A 161 14.14 6.44 1.82
N ASP A 162 14.28 6.71 3.11
CA ASP A 162 15.55 6.80 3.83
C ASP A 162 15.63 5.92 5.07
N TYR A 163 14.79 4.89 5.20
CA TYR A 163 14.97 3.90 6.26
C TYR A 163 16.30 3.16 6.04
N PRO A 164 17.26 3.20 7.01
CA PRO A 164 18.66 2.87 6.75
C PRO A 164 18.91 1.35 6.77
N ILE A 165 18.19 0.63 5.94
CA ILE A 165 18.27 -0.83 5.80
C ILE A 165 18.10 -1.25 4.34
N ALA A 166 18.34 -2.53 4.04
CA ALA A 166 18.22 -3.13 2.71
C ALA A 166 16.98 -4.05 2.55
N GLY A 167 16.09 -4.12 3.56
CA GLY A 167 14.93 -4.99 3.51
C GLY A 167 13.79 -4.41 2.68
N HIS A 168 13.16 -5.22 1.83
CA HIS A 168 11.97 -4.84 1.08
C HIS A 168 10.74 -4.76 1.99
N LEU A 169 10.44 -5.86 2.71
CA LEU A 169 9.37 -5.92 3.69
C LEU A 169 9.90 -5.72 5.13
N PHE A 170 10.65 -4.63 5.34
CA PHE A 170 11.35 -4.35 6.59
C PHE A 170 10.45 -4.18 7.82
N THR A 171 9.16 -4.11 7.63
CA THR A 171 8.16 -4.06 8.71
C THR A 171 7.63 -5.44 9.10
N ASP A 172 7.97 -6.51 8.36
CA ASP A 172 7.48 -7.87 8.59
C ASP A 172 8.43 -8.64 9.51
N THR A 173 8.02 -8.85 10.77
CA THR A 173 8.80 -9.60 11.77
C THR A 173 9.07 -11.05 11.39
N SER A 174 8.31 -11.62 10.45
CA SER A 174 8.55 -12.98 9.94
C SER A 174 9.64 -13.05 8.87
N MET A 175 10.09 -11.90 8.35
CA MET A 175 11.15 -11.76 7.37
C MET A 175 12.47 -11.38 8.07
N ALA A 176 13.04 -12.31 8.84
CA ALA A 176 14.19 -12.02 9.71
C ALA A 176 15.42 -11.42 9.01
N ALA A 177 15.58 -11.64 7.70
CA ALA A 177 16.65 -11.05 6.89
C ALA A 177 16.36 -9.61 6.45
N GLU A 178 15.12 -9.17 6.52
CA GLU A 178 14.65 -7.86 6.04
C GLU A 178 14.15 -6.97 7.17
N TYR A 179 13.66 -7.56 8.25
CA TYR A 179 13.05 -6.83 9.37
C TYR A 179 14.05 -5.98 10.12
N ASP A 180 13.66 -4.73 10.40
CA ASP A 180 14.37 -3.83 11.32
C ASP A 180 13.36 -3.15 12.26
N GLU A 181 13.52 -3.40 13.56
CA GLU A 181 12.59 -2.94 14.58
C GLU A 181 12.47 -1.40 14.63
N ALA A 182 13.60 -0.70 14.55
CA ALA A 182 13.61 0.76 14.66
C ALA A 182 12.96 1.42 13.43
N SER A 183 13.31 0.93 12.24
CA SER A 183 12.71 1.40 10.98
C SER A 183 11.23 1.06 10.90
N ALA A 184 10.81 -0.13 11.33
CA ALA A 184 9.42 -0.53 11.37
C ALA A 184 8.60 0.36 12.34
N ALA A 185 9.11 0.61 13.54
CA ALA A 185 8.46 1.48 14.52
C ALA A 185 8.27 2.91 13.97
N LEU A 186 9.31 3.50 13.39
CA LEU A 186 9.26 4.83 12.78
C LEU A 186 8.31 4.87 11.57
N CYS A 187 8.30 3.81 10.76
CA CYS A 187 7.40 3.68 9.61
C CYS A 187 5.94 3.71 10.06
N PHE A 188 5.58 2.91 11.05
CA PHE A 188 4.21 2.88 11.58
C PHE A 188 3.81 4.15 12.34
N GLU A 189 4.73 4.82 13.04
CA GLU A 189 4.48 6.14 13.63
C GLU A 189 4.04 7.14 12.55
N ARG A 190 4.79 7.26 11.47
CA ARG A 190 4.49 8.14 10.32
C ARG A 190 3.18 7.75 9.63
N ALA A 191 2.93 6.45 9.46
CA ALA A 191 1.71 5.93 8.86
C ALA A 191 0.46 6.25 9.71
N LEU A 192 0.55 6.12 11.03
CA LEU A 192 -0.53 6.47 11.96
C LEU A 192 -0.84 7.97 11.92
N ASP A 193 0.17 8.81 11.89
CA ASP A 193 0.01 10.26 11.74
C ASP A 193 -0.70 10.62 10.43
N PHE A 194 -0.30 9.99 9.32
CA PHE A 194 -0.96 10.17 8.03
C PHE A 194 -2.44 9.78 8.09
N VAL A 195 -2.75 8.57 8.58
CA VAL A 195 -4.12 8.06 8.70
C VAL A 195 -4.97 8.97 9.61
N GLY A 196 -4.38 9.47 10.70
CA GLY A 196 -5.03 10.43 11.60
C GLY A 196 -5.39 11.75 10.91
N ARG A 197 -4.46 12.32 10.14
CA ARG A 197 -4.68 13.59 9.42
C ARG A 197 -5.75 13.47 8.34
N VAL A 198 -5.65 12.46 7.47
CA VAL A 198 -6.62 12.29 6.37
C VAL A 198 -8.00 11.90 6.89
N GLY A 199 -8.08 11.16 7.99
CA GLY A 199 -9.34 10.78 8.64
C GLY A 199 -10.03 11.92 9.40
N ALA A 200 -9.32 12.99 9.74
CA ALA A 200 -9.89 14.17 10.40
C ALA A 200 -10.43 15.22 9.42
N GLY A 201 -10.01 15.17 8.16
CA GLY A 201 -10.40 16.11 7.10
C GLY A 201 -11.56 15.62 6.21
N GLY A 202 -12.07 14.43 6.45
CA GLY A 202 -13.14 13.79 5.67
C GLY A 202 -14.53 13.94 6.29
#